data_118036e1b3536dd67fc358071f1e77ac
#
_entry.id   118036e1b3536dd67fc358071f1e77ac
#
_cell.length_a   1.000
_cell.length_b   1.000
_cell.length_c   1.000
_cell.angle_alpha   90.00
_cell.angle_beta   90.00
_cell.angle_gamma   90.00
#
_symmetry.space_group_name_H-M   'P 1'
#
loop_
_entity.id
_entity.type
_entity.pdbx_description
1 polymer ?
#
loop_
_entity_poly.entity_id
_entity_poly.type
_entity_poly.pdbx_seq_one_letter_code
_entity_poly.pdbx_strand_id
1 'polypeptide(L)'
;QKELENKKNELQSELDQIRQQLKDVASDKAEAEQQKQLLVQEKNTIKGQINALNDQIDDISAQIVEKEQQITDKQAEIDQKQAEYDDRWAKYKEQVVSMQMLDQGGGIALLSTAENIYQLLTFDQVLQDISDANTQACEDLEQQGIELTNERTQLEEAKASLEADEEELQNQKSQLDSKTQELAS
;
A
#
# COMPACT_ATOMS: atom_id res chain seq x y z
N GLN A 1 12.27 14.10 0.43
CA GLN A 1 11.24 14.69 1.31
C GLN A 1 11.85 15.43 2.51
N LYS A 2 12.63 14.75 3.35
CA LYS A 2 13.22 15.36 4.57
C LYS A 2 14.12 16.56 4.29
N GLU A 3 14.82 16.57 3.17
CA GLU A 3 15.70 17.68 2.76
C GLU A 3 14.89 18.88 2.24
N LEU A 4 13.83 18.65 1.47
CA LEU A 4 12.89 19.68 1.00
C LEU A 4 12.11 20.31 2.16
N GLU A 5 11.70 19.52 3.13
CA GLU A 5 10.99 20.00 4.32
C GLU A 5 11.89 20.84 5.23
N ASN A 6 13.17 20.45 5.39
CA ASN A 6 14.15 21.27 6.09
C ASN A 6 14.36 22.62 5.41
N LYS A 7 14.49 22.62 4.08
CA LYS A 7 14.63 23.86 3.30
C LYS A 7 13.42 24.77 3.39
N LYS A 8 12.20 24.19 3.38
CA LYS A 8 10.95 24.93 3.59
C LYS A 8 10.92 25.61 4.97
N ASN A 9 11.28 24.88 6.03
CA ASN A 9 11.30 25.40 7.39
C ASN A 9 12.36 26.50 7.56
N GLU A 10 13.52 26.34 6.93
CA GLU A 10 14.58 27.35 6.91
C GLU A 10 14.11 28.65 6.23
N LEU A 11 13.52 28.53 5.03
CA LEU A 11 12.95 29.67 4.31
C LEU A 11 11.79 30.34 5.07
N GLN A 12 10.95 29.58 5.78
CA GLN A 12 9.88 30.15 6.61
C GLN A 12 10.47 30.97 7.79
N SER A 13 11.50 30.44 8.46
CA SER A 13 12.21 31.13 9.54
C SER A 13 12.84 32.45 9.05
N GLU A 14 13.45 32.40 7.87
CA GLU A 14 14.06 33.58 7.25
C GLU A 14 13.00 34.65 6.91
N LEU A 15 11.84 34.21 6.37
CA LEU A 15 10.72 35.13 6.09
C LEU A 15 10.21 35.82 7.35
N ASP A 16 10.04 35.09 8.46
CA ASP A 16 9.56 35.66 9.72
C ASP A 16 10.55 36.66 10.31
N GLN A 17 11.87 36.42 10.17
CA GLN A 17 12.92 37.37 10.55
C GLN A 17 12.88 38.67 9.71
N ILE A 18 12.71 38.53 8.38
CA ILE A 18 12.61 39.69 7.47
C ILE A 18 11.36 40.52 7.80
N ARG A 19 10.22 39.89 8.08
CA ARG A 19 8.97 40.56 8.48
C ARG A 19 9.12 41.33 9.80
N GLN A 20 9.84 40.78 10.76
CA GLN A 20 10.11 41.48 12.01
C GLN A 20 11.00 42.71 11.77
N GLN A 21 12.05 42.58 10.95
CA GLN A 21 12.92 43.71 10.60
C GLN A 21 12.13 44.81 9.86
N LEU A 22 11.23 44.47 8.95
CA LEU A 22 10.34 45.43 8.29
C LEU A 22 9.47 46.21 9.28
N LYS A 23 8.95 45.56 10.35
CA LYS A 23 8.20 46.23 11.41
C LYS A 23 9.00 47.24 12.20
N ASP A 24 10.25 46.90 12.51
CA ASP A 24 11.14 47.73 13.32
C ASP A 24 11.61 49.00 12.57
N VAL A 25 11.70 48.89 11.21
CA VAL A 25 12.15 49.98 10.33
C VAL A 25 11.02 50.94 9.93
N ALA A 26 9.75 50.55 10.12
CA ALA A 26 8.58 51.35 9.69
C ALA A 26 8.46 52.75 10.36
N SER A 27 9.29 53.07 11.36
CA SER A 27 9.20 54.31 12.11
C SER A 27 10.14 55.44 11.66
N ASP A 28 11.11 55.17 10.77
CA ASP A 28 12.13 56.16 10.40
C ASP A 28 12.21 56.45 8.89
N LYS A 29 12.04 57.71 8.52
CA LYS A 29 12.06 58.20 7.12
C LYS A 29 13.41 58.08 6.39
N ALA A 30 14.50 57.76 7.07
CA ALA A 30 15.84 57.70 6.48
C ALA A 30 16.13 56.40 5.69
N GLU A 31 15.15 55.45 5.63
CA GLU A 31 15.46 54.07 5.29
C GLU A 31 14.59 53.48 4.15
N ALA A 32 14.03 54.31 3.27
CA ALA A 32 13.29 53.82 2.10
C ALA A 32 14.08 52.85 1.22
N GLU A 33 15.39 52.98 1.16
CA GLU A 33 16.24 52.07 0.41
C GLU A 33 16.45 50.76 1.16
N GLN A 34 16.52 50.77 2.48
CA GLN A 34 16.64 49.59 3.33
C GLN A 34 15.33 48.79 3.35
N GLN A 35 14.19 49.47 3.45
CA GLN A 35 12.85 48.84 3.28
C GLN A 35 12.70 48.16 1.92
N LYS A 36 13.17 48.82 0.84
CA LYS A 36 13.13 48.26 -0.50
C LYS A 36 14.01 47.02 -0.60
N GLN A 37 15.21 47.01 0.01
CA GLN A 37 16.06 45.83 0.03
C GLN A 37 15.41 44.67 0.81
N LEU A 38 14.80 44.94 1.97
CA LEU A 38 14.09 43.94 2.77
C LEU A 38 12.88 43.35 2.01
N LEU A 39 12.12 44.20 1.32
CA LEU A 39 10.98 43.73 0.47
C LEU A 39 11.49 42.85 -0.69
N VAL A 40 12.63 43.19 -1.30
CA VAL A 40 13.21 42.33 -2.34
C VAL A 40 13.67 41.00 -1.77
N GLN A 41 14.25 40.99 -0.57
CA GLN A 41 14.63 39.73 0.11
C GLN A 41 13.39 38.89 0.45
N GLU A 42 12.36 39.51 1.04
CA GLU A 42 11.09 38.83 1.33
C GLU A 42 10.49 38.18 0.07
N LYS A 43 10.43 38.94 -1.02
CA LYS A 43 9.95 38.46 -2.32
C LYS A 43 10.78 37.28 -2.84
N ASN A 44 12.10 37.30 -2.68
CA ASN A 44 12.98 36.21 -3.10
C ASN A 44 12.81 34.97 -2.20
N THR A 45 12.59 35.16 -0.91
CA THR A 45 12.32 34.07 0.04
C THR A 45 10.98 33.41 -0.27
N ILE A 46 9.92 34.19 -0.54
CA ILE A 46 8.62 33.64 -0.97
C ILE A 46 8.75 32.85 -2.28
N LYS A 47 9.51 33.38 -3.26
CA LYS A 47 9.80 32.62 -4.50
C LYS A 47 10.53 31.32 -4.22
N GLY A 48 11.51 31.32 -3.30
CA GLY A 48 12.20 30.12 -2.86
C GLY A 48 11.25 29.08 -2.25
N GLN A 49 10.30 29.54 -1.41
CA GLN A 49 9.25 28.68 -0.85
C GLN A 49 8.33 28.10 -1.91
N ILE A 50 7.90 28.91 -2.88
CA ILE A 50 7.06 28.47 -4.01
C ILE A 50 7.79 27.36 -4.81
N ASN A 51 9.06 27.55 -5.13
CA ASN A 51 9.83 26.54 -5.83
C ASN A 51 9.96 25.24 -5.03
N ALA A 52 10.25 25.32 -3.72
CA ALA A 52 10.33 24.16 -2.86
C ALA A 52 8.97 23.42 -2.73
N LEU A 53 7.85 24.14 -2.70
CA LEU A 53 6.51 23.55 -2.73
C LEU A 53 6.22 22.85 -4.06
N ASN A 54 6.60 23.45 -5.19
CA ASN A 54 6.43 22.81 -6.50
C ASN A 54 7.25 21.51 -6.57
N ASP A 55 8.51 21.53 -6.14
CA ASP A 55 9.36 20.33 -6.10
C ASP A 55 8.73 19.22 -5.23
N GLN A 56 8.12 19.58 -4.08
CA GLN A 56 7.40 18.64 -3.22
C GLN A 56 6.13 18.08 -3.89
N ILE A 57 5.36 18.94 -4.54
CA ILE A 57 4.14 18.56 -5.27
C ILE A 57 4.48 17.57 -6.40
N ASP A 58 5.55 17.83 -7.14
CA ASP A 58 6.00 16.95 -8.23
C ASP A 58 6.44 15.58 -7.69
N ASP A 59 7.21 15.57 -6.58
CA ASP A 59 7.67 14.33 -5.92
C ASP A 59 6.49 13.50 -5.37
N ILE A 60 5.57 14.12 -4.64
CA ILE A 60 4.36 13.43 -4.13
C ILE A 60 3.50 12.92 -5.30
N SER A 61 3.32 13.71 -6.34
CA SER A 61 2.53 13.30 -7.51
C SER A 61 3.13 12.08 -8.21
N ALA A 62 4.46 12.03 -8.34
CA ALA A 62 5.15 10.87 -8.89
C ALA A 62 4.98 9.62 -8.01
N GLN A 63 5.07 9.77 -6.69
CA GLN A 63 4.87 8.67 -5.74
C GLN A 63 3.43 8.15 -5.77
N ILE A 64 2.44 9.02 -5.90
CA ILE A 64 1.03 8.64 -6.06
C ILE A 64 0.85 7.74 -7.28
N VAL A 65 1.35 8.16 -8.46
CA VAL A 65 1.24 7.38 -9.70
C VAL A 65 1.91 6.00 -9.57
N GLU A 66 3.08 5.94 -8.94
CA GLU A 66 3.76 4.66 -8.69
C GLU A 66 2.96 3.75 -7.76
N LYS A 67 2.42 4.30 -6.66
CA LYS A 67 1.58 3.54 -5.72
C LYS A 67 0.29 3.05 -6.36
N GLU A 68 -0.39 3.87 -7.16
CA GLU A 68 -1.59 3.47 -7.90
C GLU A 68 -1.32 2.27 -8.80
N GLN A 69 -0.18 2.28 -9.52
CA GLN A 69 0.21 1.14 -10.34
C GLN A 69 0.47 -0.11 -9.51
N GLN A 70 1.23 0.01 -8.42
CA GLN A 70 1.54 -1.10 -7.50
C GLN A 70 0.26 -1.69 -6.90
N ILE A 71 -0.70 -0.85 -6.48
CA ILE A 71 -2.02 -1.27 -5.98
C ILE A 71 -2.79 -2.04 -7.05
N THR A 72 -2.80 -1.54 -8.28
CA THR A 72 -3.48 -2.18 -9.42
C THR A 72 -2.88 -3.56 -9.71
N ASP A 73 -1.57 -3.66 -9.78
CA ASP A 73 -0.86 -4.91 -10.04
C ASP A 73 -1.08 -5.91 -8.90
N LYS A 74 -1.02 -5.45 -7.65
CA LYS A 74 -1.26 -6.30 -6.47
C LYS A 74 -2.71 -6.78 -6.39
N GLN A 75 -3.68 -5.95 -6.74
CA GLN A 75 -5.09 -6.36 -6.82
C GLN A 75 -5.27 -7.49 -7.84
N ALA A 76 -4.68 -7.34 -9.03
CA ALA A 76 -4.76 -8.36 -10.08
C ALA A 76 -4.10 -9.68 -9.64
N GLU A 77 -2.98 -9.63 -8.95
CA GLU A 77 -2.32 -10.82 -8.37
C GLU A 77 -3.20 -11.52 -7.33
N ILE A 78 -3.81 -10.74 -6.43
CA ILE A 78 -4.73 -11.27 -5.41
C ILE A 78 -5.96 -11.92 -6.08
N ASP A 79 -6.54 -11.29 -7.09
CA ASP A 79 -7.70 -11.82 -7.80
C ASP A 79 -7.38 -13.14 -8.52
N GLN A 80 -6.19 -13.26 -9.11
CA GLN A 80 -5.71 -14.51 -9.70
C GLN A 80 -5.53 -15.60 -8.63
N LYS A 81 -4.82 -15.30 -7.53
CA LYS A 81 -4.61 -16.25 -6.42
C LYS A 81 -5.92 -16.68 -5.80
N GLN A 82 -6.90 -15.79 -5.68
CA GLN A 82 -8.22 -16.12 -5.19
C GLN A 82 -8.93 -17.12 -6.11
N ALA A 83 -8.87 -16.91 -7.43
CA ALA A 83 -9.47 -17.84 -8.39
C ALA A 83 -8.82 -19.22 -8.34
N GLU A 84 -7.49 -19.28 -8.19
CA GLU A 84 -6.74 -20.52 -8.02
C GLU A 84 -7.10 -21.24 -6.71
N TYR A 85 -7.24 -20.48 -5.63
CA TYR A 85 -7.68 -20.99 -4.33
C TYR A 85 -9.09 -21.57 -4.42
N ASP A 86 -10.03 -20.86 -5.04
CA ASP A 86 -11.42 -21.28 -5.18
C ASP A 86 -11.55 -22.58 -6.02
N ASP A 87 -10.75 -22.71 -7.09
CA ASP A 87 -10.67 -23.94 -7.90
C ASP A 87 -10.12 -25.12 -7.09
N ARG A 88 -9.03 -24.91 -6.35
CA ARG A 88 -8.44 -25.93 -5.46
C ARG A 88 -9.42 -26.33 -4.36
N TRP A 89 -10.09 -25.36 -3.75
CA TRP A 89 -11.09 -25.61 -2.71
C TRP A 89 -12.27 -26.42 -3.24
N ALA A 90 -12.74 -26.13 -4.45
CA ALA A 90 -13.81 -26.91 -5.09
C ALA A 90 -13.39 -28.36 -5.33
N LYS A 91 -12.19 -28.59 -5.86
CA LYS A 91 -11.62 -29.92 -6.06
C LYS A 91 -11.43 -30.69 -4.74
N TYR A 92 -10.95 -30.02 -3.71
CA TYR A 92 -10.80 -30.60 -2.38
C TYR A 92 -12.14 -31.07 -1.81
N LYS A 93 -13.19 -30.23 -1.92
CA LYS A 93 -14.55 -30.61 -1.48
C LYS A 93 -15.07 -31.86 -2.21
N GLU A 94 -14.88 -31.93 -3.53
CA GLU A 94 -15.27 -33.11 -4.31
C GLU A 94 -14.52 -34.38 -3.87
N GLN A 95 -13.22 -34.26 -3.59
CA GLN A 95 -12.38 -35.35 -3.09
C GLN A 95 -12.86 -35.83 -1.71
N VAL A 96 -13.13 -34.90 -0.78
CA VAL A 96 -13.66 -35.23 0.56
C VAL A 96 -15.00 -35.95 0.48
N VAL A 97 -15.94 -35.48 -0.38
CA VAL A 97 -17.23 -36.15 -0.60
C VAL A 97 -17.04 -37.56 -1.16
N SER A 98 -16.11 -37.75 -2.09
CA SER A 98 -15.79 -39.07 -2.66
C SER A 98 -15.20 -40.02 -1.60
N MET A 99 -14.33 -39.52 -0.73
CA MET A 99 -13.80 -40.30 0.41
C MET A 99 -14.88 -40.67 1.41
N GLN A 100 -15.80 -39.77 1.73
CA GLN A 100 -16.90 -40.04 2.65
C GLN A 100 -17.86 -41.12 2.08
N MET A 101 -18.08 -41.15 0.77
CA MET A 101 -18.86 -42.22 0.12
C MET A 101 -18.15 -43.57 0.22
N LEU A 102 -16.81 -43.60 0.14
CA LEU A 102 -16.01 -44.82 0.34
C LEU A 102 -16.11 -45.31 1.80
N ASP A 103 -16.08 -44.40 2.77
CA ASP A 103 -16.16 -44.74 4.21
C ASP A 103 -17.54 -45.26 4.60
N GLN A 104 -18.63 -44.74 4.03
CA GLN A 104 -20.03 -45.16 4.32
C GLN A 104 -20.46 -46.46 3.72
N GLY A 105 -19.56 -47.32 3.23
CA GLY A 105 -19.86 -48.68 2.74
C GLY A 105 -19.12 -49.06 1.46
N GLY A 106 -18.54 -48.07 0.75
CA GLY A 106 -17.76 -48.33 -0.45
C GLY A 106 -16.44 -49.04 -0.14
N GLY A 107 -15.78 -48.70 0.98
CA GLY A 107 -14.56 -49.34 1.45
C GLY A 107 -14.77 -50.83 1.82
N ILE A 108 -15.87 -51.13 2.52
CA ILE A 108 -16.25 -52.53 2.87
C ILE A 108 -16.59 -53.32 1.62
N ALA A 109 -17.31 -52.71 0.66
CA ALA A 109 -17.62 -53.37 -0.62
C ALA A 109 -16.36 -53.69 -1.41
N LEU A 110 -15.37 -52.75 -1.47
CA LEU A 110 -14.08 -52.96 -2.10
C LEU A 110 -13.26 -54.02 -1.37
N LEU A 111 -13.20 -53.97 -0.04
CA LEU A 111 -12.54 -55.01 0.77
C LEU A 111 -13.12 -56.39 0.57
N SER A 112 -14.45 -56.51 0.35
CA SER A 112 -15.16 -57.78 0.09
C SER A 112 -14.79 -58.39 -1.28
N THR A 113 -14.22 -57.61 -2.20
CA THR A 113 -13.75 -58.10 -3.51
C THR A 113 -12.26 -58.52 -3.51
N ALA A 114 -11.55 -58.32 -2.40
CA ALA A 114 -10.17 -58.76 -2.28
C ALA A 114 -10.05 -60.30 -2.25
N GLU A 115 -9.36 -60.87 -3.22
CA GLU A 115 -9.21 -62.33 -3.40
C GLU A 115 -8.07 -62.90 -2.55
N ASN A 116 -7.17 -62.06 -2.02
CA ASN A 116 -6.04 -62.49 -1.20
C ASN A 116 -5.55 -61.38 -0.27
N ILE A 117 -4.76 -61.78 0.73
CA ILE A 117 -4.18 -60.87 1.76
C ILE A 117 -3.27 -59.78 1.17
N TYR A 118 -2.63 -60.03 0.04
CA TYR A 118 -1.76 -59.05 -0.62
C TYR A 118 -2.56 -57.89 -1.21
N GLN A 119 -3.73 -58.20 -1.83
CA GLN A 119 -4.64 -57.17 -2.30
C GLN A 119 -5.21 -56.35 -1.15
N LEU A 120 -5.50 -56.95 -0.01
CA LEU A 120 -5.97 -56.29 1.21
C LEU A 120 -4.91 -55.30 1.75
N LEU A 121 -3.65 -55.74 1.84
CA LEU A 121 -2.52 -54.91 2.28
C LEU A 121 -2.23 -53.75 1.31
N THR A 122 -2.34 -53.99 0.00
CA THR A 122 -2.17 -52.95 -1.02
C THR A 122 -3.30 -51.91 -0.92
N PHE A 123 -4.54 -52.35 -0.63
CA PHE A 123 -5.68 -51.50 -0.46
C PHE A 123 -5.55 -50.59 0.79
N ASP A 124 -5.08 -51.15 1.90
CA ASP A 124 -4.80 -50.41 3.12
C ASP A 124 -3.73 -49.32 2.88
N GLN A 125 -2.64 -49.66 2.16
CA GLN A 125 -1.63 -48.68 1.77
C GLN A 125 -2.18 -47.58 0.89
N VAL A 126 -3.04 -47.89 -0.08
CA VAL A 126 -3.68 -46.91 -0.95
C VAL A 126 -4.59 -45.98 -0.15
N LEU A 127 -5.36 -46.51 0.81
CA LEU A 127 -6.19 -45.67 1.69
C LEU A 127 -5.34 -44.74 2.55
N GLN A 128 -4.21 -45.22 3.08
CA GLN A 128 -3.30 -44.41 3.84
C GLN A 128 -2.72 -43.27 2.98
N ASP A 129 -2.24 -43.59 1.78
CA ASP A 129 -1.67 -42.63 0.84
C ASP A 129 -2.70 -41.55 0.45
N ILE A 130 -3.96 -41.95 0.25
CA ILE A 130 -5.08 -41.00 -0.01
C ILE A 130 -5.34 -40.10 1.21
N SER A 131 -5.31 -40.66 2.42
CA SER A 131 -5.52 -39.91 3.67
C SER A 131 -4.40 -38.88 3.87
N ASP A 132 -3.16 -39.27 3.66
CA ASP A 132 -2.00 -38.42 3.80
C ASP A 132 -2.02 -37.29 2.75
N ALA A 133 -2.33 -37.59 1.48
CA ALA A 133 -2.49 -36.61 0.42
C ALA A 133 -3.64 -35.61 0.70
N ASN A 134 -4.73 -36.08 1.30
CA ASN A 134 -5.87 -35.24 1.67
C ASN A 134 -5.49 -34.31 2.84
N THR A 135 -4.76 -34.79 3.83
CA THR A 135 -4.26 -33.99 4.94
C THR A 135 -3.33 -32.88 4.41
N GLN A 136 -2.39 -33.23 3.54
CA GLN A 136 -1.50 -32.26 2.91
C GLN A 136 -2.26 -31.22 2.10
N ALA A 137 -3.27 -31.61 1.31
CA ALA A 137 -4.10 -30.69 0.53
C ALA A 137 -4.88 -29.72 1.42
N CYS A 138 -5.35 -30.17 2.59
CA CYS A 138 -6.01 -29.33 3.57
C CYS A 138 -5.05 -28.29 4.18
N GLU A 139 -3.86 -28.72 4.60
CA GLU A 139 -2.82 -27.84 5.14
C GLU A 139 -2.37 -26.80 4.11
N ASP A 140 -2.17 -27.19 2.85
CA ASP A 140 -1.82 -26.29 1.75
C ASP A 140 -2.91 -25.25 1.49
N LEU A 141 -4.19 -25.64 1.54
CA LEU A 141 -5.32 -24.73 1.38
C LEU A 141 -5.43 -23.75 2.56
N GLU A 142 -5.23 -24.21 3.80
CA GLU A 142 -5.20 -23.35 4.98
C GLU A 142 -4.10 -22.30 4.86
N GLN A 143 -2.90 -22.73 4.50
CA GLN A 143 -1.77 -21.83 4.31
C GLN A 143 -2.05 -20.77 3.23
N GLN A 144 -2.58 -21.19 2.08
CA GLN A 144 -2.95 -20.26 1.00
C GLN A 144 -4.05 -19.27 1.43
N GLY A 145 -5.02 -19.72 2.22
CA GLY A 145 -6.06 -18.86 2.78
C GLY A 145 -5.50 -17.78 3.70
N ILE A 146 -4.52 -18.15 4.54
CA ILE A 146 -3.81 -17.22 5.41
C ILE A 146 -3.01 -16.20 4.58
N GLU A 147 -2.27 -16.66 3.57
CA GLU A 147 -1.48 -15.81 2.68
C GLU A 147 -2.35 -14.79 1.95
N LEU A 148 -3.47 -15.23 1.37
CA LEU A 148 -4.44 -14.34 0.72
C LEU A 148 -5.01 -13.29 1.67
N THR A 149 -5.29 -13.67 2.91
CA THR A 149 -5.79 -12.74 3.93
C THR A 149 -4.74 -11.67 4.25
N ASN A 150 -3.48 -12.08 4.41
CA ASN A 150 -2.37 -11.18 4.67
C ASN A 150 -2.13 -10.22 3.48
N GLU A 151 -2.16 -10.73 2.26
CA GLU A 151 -1.98 -9.91 1.06
C GLU A 151 -3.10 -8.87 0.89
N ARG A 152 -4.35 -9.24 1.21
CA ARG A 152 -5.47 -8.30 1.23
C ARG A 152 -5.28 -7.20 2.28
N THR A 153 -4.81 -7.57 3.47
CA THR A 153 -4.51 -6.59 4.52
C THR A 153 -3.44 -5.60 4.06
N GLN A 154 -2.35 -6.10 3.45
CA GLN A 154 -1.30 -5.25 2.89
C GLN A 154 -1.80 -4.33 1.77
N LEU A 155 -2.72 -4.81 0.95
CA LEU A 155 -3.35 -3.99 -0.09
C LEU A 155 -4.19 -2.86 0.50
N GLU A 156 -4.97 -3.13 1.54
CA GLU A 156 -5.75 -2.09 2.23
C GLU A 156 -4.85 -1.07 2.94
N GLU A 157 -3.75 -1.50 3.53
CA GLU A 157 -2.73 -0.59 4.09
C GLU A 157 -2.08 0.29 3.00
N ALA A 158 -1.80 -0.29 1.83
CA ALA A 158 -1.27 0.46 0.70
C ALA A 158 -2.27 1.51 0.17
N LYS A 159 -3.55 1.16 0.08
CA LYS A 159 -4.63 2.10 -0.29
C LYS A 159 -4.76 3.24 0.72
N ALA A 160 -4.76 2.93 2.02
CA ALA A 160 -4.80 3.96 3.07
C ALA A 160 -3.57 4.89 3.02
N SER A 161 -2.40 4.34 2.68
CA SER A 161 -1.19 5.16 2.47
C SER A 161 -1.30 6.05 1.24
N LEU A 162 -1.95 5.59 0.17
CA LEU A 162 -2.20 6.39 -1.03
C LEU A 162 -3.14 7.57 -0.71
N GLU A 163 -4.25 7.31 0.01
CA GLU A 163 -5.18 8.37 0.45
C GLU A 163 -4.47 9.44 1.28
N ALA A 164 -3.53 9.05 2.15
CA ALA A 164 -2.75 10.00 2.94
C ALA A 164 -1.81 10.85 2.06
N ASP A 165 -1.20 10.28 1.03
CA ASP A 165 -0.36 11.02 0.08
C ASP A 165 -1.20 12.01 -0.76
N GLU A 166 -2.43 11.61 -1.17
CA GLU A 166 -3.36 12.50 -1.88
C GLU A 166 -3.81 13.68 -1.02
N GLU A 167 -4.08 13.45 0.28
CA GLU A 167 -4.40 14.51 1.23
C GLU A 167 -3.20 15.45 1.42
N GLU A 168 -1.97 14.92 1.56
CA GLU A 168 -0.76 15.72 1.65
C GLU A 168 -0.56 16.56 0.38
N LEU A 169 -0.75 15.98 -0.80
CA LEU A 169 -0.68 16.68 -2.08
C LEU A 169 -1.67 17.87 -2.13
N GLN A 170 -2.90 17.66 -1.69
CA GLN A 170 -3.90 18.72 -1.64
C GLN A 170 -3.51 19.86 -0.69
N ASN A 171 -2.93 19.49 0.48
CA ASN A 171 -2.41 20.46 1.45
C ASN A 171 -1.24 21.27 0.88
N GLN A 172 -0.32 20.64 0.17
CA GLN A 172 0.81 21.32 -0.48
C GLN A 172 0.34 22.28 -1.58
N LYS A 173 -0.64 21.87 -2.40
CA LYS A 173 -1.27 22.74 -3.40
C LYS A 173 -1.94 23.97 -2.78
N SER A 174 -2.66 23.80 -1.68
CA SER A 174 -3.29 24.92 -0.95
C SER A 174 -2.26 25.90 -0.37
N GLN A 175 -1.11 25.38 0.13
CA GLN A 175 -0.01 26.22 0.60
C GLN A 175 0.66 26.98 -0.56
N LEU A 176 0.83 26.32 -1.72
CA LEU A 176 1.37 26.93 -2.93
C LEU A 176 0.49 28.10 -3.40
N ASP A 177 -0.83 27.92 -3.43
CA ASP A 177 -1.79 28.96 -3.80
C ASP A 177 -1.69 30.15 -2.84
N SER A 178 -1.63 29.90 -1.53
CA SER A 178 -1.49 30.93 -0.51
C SER A 178 -0.18 31.70 -0.68
N LYS A 179 0.95 31.03 -0.94
CA LYS A 179 2.25 31.68 -1.18
C LYS A 179 2.28 32.45 -2.49
N THR A 180 1.59 31.97 -3.50
CA THR A 180 1.46 32.69 -4.78
C THR A 180 0.66 33.99 -4.62
N GLN A 181 -0.40 33.97 -3.83
CA GLN A 181 -1.17 35.17 -3.49
C GLN A 181 -0.34 36.16 -2.66
N GLU A 182 0.39 35.68 -1.67
CA GLU A 182 1.30 36.48 -0.85
C GLU A 182 2.37 37.19 -1.71
N LEU A 183 2.91 36.51 -2.73
CA LEU A 183 3.87 37.08 -3.67
C LEU A 183 3.25 38.17 -4.57
N ALA A 184 1.95 38.11 -4.85
CA ALA A 184 1.22 39.02 -5.71
C ALA A 184 0.74 40.30 -4.98
N SER A 185 0.69 40.28 -3.63
CA SER A 185 0.29 41.40 -2.79
C SER A 185 1.46 42.32 -2.48
#